data_76f8383a5559e2e94e547ef3d5f80d26
#
_entry.id   76f8383a5559e2e94e547ef3d5f80d26
#
_cell.length_a   1.000
_cell.length_b   1.000
_cell.length_c   1.000
_cell.angle_alpha   90.00
_cell.angle_beta   90.00
_cell.angle_gamma   90.00
#
_symmetry.space_group_name_H-M   'P 1'
#
loop_
_entity.id
_entity.type
_entity.pdbx_description
1 polymer ?
#
loop_
_entity_poly.entity_id
_entity_poly.type
_entity_poly.pdbx_seq_one_letter_code
_entity_poly.pdbx_strand_id
1 'polypeptide(L)'
;STGKPKGVLHTTGGYMVYASMTHQYIFDYKPNDIYWCTADIGWVTGHSYIIYGPLANGATTIMFEGVPNYPDSSRWWQIVDKYKVNIFYTAPTAIRALMREGDGPVKKTSRKSLKLLGTVGEPINPEAWMWYYKTIGDSRCPIVDTWWQTETGGILIAPQPGAIDLKPGSATKPFYGIKPVLVDKDGKIIKGEGQGRLCMASSWPG
;
A
#
# COMPACT_ATOMS: atom_id res chain seq x y z
N SER A 1 8.59 17.27 -4.72
CA SER A 1 10.01 17.57 -4.46
C SER A 1 10.18 19.02 -4.05
N THR A 2 11.11 19.28 -3.15
CA THR A 2 11.51 20.65 -2.80
C THR A 2 12.55 21.16 -3.80
N GLY A 3 12.43 22.41 -4.25
CA GLY A 3 13.33 23.03 -5.23
C GLY A 3 12.92 22.78 -6.68
N LYS A 4 13.91 22.59 -7.57
CA LYS A 4 13.63 22.36 -8.99
C LYS A 4 12.89 21.01 -9.19
N PRO A 5 11.85 20.96 -10.02
CA PRO A 5 11.19 19.71 -10.37
C PRO A 5 12.18 18.70 -10.94
N LYS A 6 12.03 17.44 -10.53
CA LYS A 6 12.84 16.32 -11.02
C LYS A 6 11.96 15.41 -11.84
N GLY A 7 12.39 15.09 -13.05
CA GLY A 7 11.74 14.08 -13.88
C GLY A 7 12.14 12.66 -13.46
N VAL A 8 11.19 11.76 -13.47
CA VAL A 8 11.43 10.30 -13.36
C VAL A 8 10.94 9.67 -14.66
N LEU A 9 11.80 8.91 -15.32
CA LEU A 9 11.47 8.23 -16.55
C LEU A 9 11.16 6.77 -16.27
N HIS A 10 9.94 6.35 -16.62
CA HIS A 10 9.53 4.95 -16.63
C HIS A 10 9.23 4.50 -18.05
N THR A 11 9.57 3.25 -18.38
CA THR A 11 9.18 2.68 -19.68
C THR A 11 7.71 2.32 -19.69
N THR A 12 6.99 2.62 -20.76
CA THR A 12 5.53 2.39 -20.81
C THR A 12 5.17 0.91 -20.58
N GLY A 13 5.79 -0.01 -21.29
CA GLY A 13 5.47 -1.44 -21.20
C GLY A 13 5.91 -2.05 -19.86
N GLY A 14 7.15 -1.77 -19.44
CA GLY A 14 7.67 -2.30 -18.18
C GLY A 14 6.90 -1.81 -16.97
N TYR A 15 6.63 -0.50 -16.91
CA TYR A 15 5.84 0.10 -15.84
C TYR A 15 4.43 -0.52 -15.73
N MET A 16 3.73 -0.65 -16.87
CA MET A 16 2.38 -1.24 -16.87
C MET A 16 2.38 -2.69 -16.41
N VAL A 17 3.32 -3.50 -16.90
CA VAL A 17 3.47 -4.91 -16.48
C VAL A 17 3.74 -4.97 -14.96
N TYR A 18 4.65 -4.14 -14.47
CA TYR A 18 5.04 -4.18 -13.06
C TYR A 18 3.91 -3.70 -12.13
N ALA A 19 3.26 -2.60 -12.47
CA ALA A 19 2.12 -2.09 -11.71
C ALA A 19 0.95 -3.10 -11.69
N SER A 20 0.67 -3.75 -12.82
CA SER A 20 -0.35 -4.80 -12.92
C SER A 20 -0.01 -6.02 -12.07
N MET A 21 1.22 -6.55 -12.19
CA MET A 21 1.66 -7.72 -11.41
C MET A 21 1.65 -7.46 -9.91
N THR A 22 2.21 -6.35 -9.48
CA THR A 22 2.27 -6.01 -8.05
C THR A 22 0.90 -5.75 -7.47
N HIS A 23 -0.01 -5.11 -8.22
CA HIS A 23 -1.40 -4.98 -7.82
C HIS A 23 -2.08 -6.35 -7.66
N GLN A 24 -1.93 -7.23 -8.64
CA GLN A 24 -2.58 -8.54 -8.61
C GLN A 24 -2.09 -9.41 -7.45
N TYR A 25 -0.78 -9.54 -7.28
CA TYR A 25 -0.19 -10.49 -6.33
C TYR A 25 -0.10 -9.97 -4.89
N ILE A 26 0.30 -8.72 -4.70
CA ILE A 26 0.46 -8.15 -3.35
C ILE A 26 -0.89 -7.93 -2.68
N PHE A 27 -1.88 -7.46 -3.44
CA PHE A 27 -3.23 -7.26 -2.91
C PHE A 27 -4.11 -8.53 -3.02
N ASP A 28 -3.56 -9.63 -3.49
CA ASP A 28 -4.31 -10.89 -3.72
C ASP A 28 -5.64 -10.65 -4.47
N TYR A 29 -5.58 -9.72 -5.45
CA TYR A 29 -6.75 -9.30 -6.20
C TYR A 29 -7.39 -10.46 -6.96
N LYS A 30 -8.68 -10.62 -6.81
CA LYS A 30 -9.49 -11.60 -7.53
C LYS A 30 -10.55 -10.90 -8.40
N PRO A 31 -10.97 -11.52 -9.51
CA PRO A 31 -12.07 -10.99 -10.31
C PRO A 31 -13.28 -10.63 -9.45
N ASN A 32 -13.88 -9.46 -9.71
CA ASN A 32 -14.99 -8.86 -8.98
C ASN A 32 -14.66 -8.27 -7.61
N ASP A 33 -13.43 -8.32 -7.13
CA ASP A 33 -13.06 -7.54 -5.95
C ASP A 33 -13.13 -6.05 -6.26
N ILE A 34 -13.69 -5.29 -5.32
CA ILE A 34 -13.72 -3.84 -5.36
C ILE A 34 -12.51 -3.32 -4.59
N TYR A 35 -11.66 -2.62 -5.32
CA TYR A 35 -10.41 -2.06 -4.81
C TYR A 35 -10.55 -0.57 -4.53
N TRP A 36 -10.03 -0.11 -3.42
CA TRP A 36 -10.01 1.31 -3.09
C TRP A 36 -8.65 1.73 -2.54
N CYS A 37 -7.94 2.55 -3.31
CA CYS A 37 -6.78 3.29 -2.85
C CYS A 37 -7.19 4.75 -2.60
N THR A 38 -6.86 5.27 -1.41
CA THR A 38 -7.23 6.64 -1.01
C THR A 38 -6.14 7.67 -1.29
N ALA A 39 -5.10 7.30 -2.04
CA ALA A 39 -4.05 8.23 -2.43
C ALA A 39 -4.58 9.34 -3.34
N ASP A 40 -3.90 10.47 -3.33
CA ASP A 40 -4.14 11.54 -4.30
C ASP A 40 -3.67 11.13 -5.69
N ILE A 41 -4.49 11.39 -6.71
CA ILE A 41 -4.17 11.06 -8.10
C ILE A 41 -2.98 11.85 -8.65
N GLY A 42 -2.61 12.96 -8.04
CA GLY A 42 -1.44 13.75 -8.39
C GLY A 42 -0.11 13.14 -7.93
N TRP A 43 -0.14 12.07 -7.14
CA TRP A 43 1.03 11.33 -6.68
C TRP A 43 1.20 10.01 -7.43
N VAL A 44 2.43 9.51 -7.49
CA VAL A 44 2.72 8.24 -8.16
C VAL A 44 1.90 7.06 -7.61
N THR A 45 1.53 7.08 -6.33
CA THR A 45 0.66 6.06 -5.75
C THR A 45 -0.72 6.06 -6.42
N GLY A 46 -1.27 7.24 -6.72
CA GLY A 46 -2.49 7.36 -7.49
C GLY A 46 -2.32 6.83 -8.92
N HIS A 47 -1.22 7.17 -9.58
CA HIS A 47 -0.92 6.67 -10.92
C HIS A 47 -0.85 5.14 -10.93
N SER A 48 0.03 4.54 -10.11
CA SER A 48 0.28 3.10 -10.15
C SER A 48 -0.88 2.28 -9.58
N TYR A 49 -1.53 2.74 -8.50
CA TYR A 49 -2.46 1.93 -7.72
C TYR A 49 -3.87 2.50 -7.55
N ILE A 50 -4.23 3.57 -8.28
CA ILE A 50 -5.64 3.91 -8.57
C ILE A 50 -5.93 3.60 -10.03
N ILE A 51 -5.02 3.98 -10.94
CA ILE A 51 -5.26 3.93 -12.39
C ILE A 51 -4.61 2.69 -13.00
N TYR A 52 -3.29 2.69 -13.16
CA TYR A 52 -2.63 1.76 -14.09
C TYR A 52 -2.70 0.30 -13.64
N GLY A 53 -2.27 -0.02 -12.43
CA GLY A 53 -2.27 -1.40 -11.93
C GLY A 53 -3.67 -2.01 -11.86
N PRO A 54 -4.61 -1.37 -11.14
CA PRO A 54 -5.98 -1.87 -11.04
C PRO A 54 -6.69 -2.01 -12.38
N LEU A 55 -6.64 -0.98 -13.24
CA LEU A 55 -7.37 -0.99 -14.52
C LEU A 55 -6.75 -1.98 -15.52
N ALA A 56 -5.42 -2.17 -15.50
CA ALA A 56 -4.78 -3.20 -16.31
C ALA A 56 -5.21 -4.62 -15.93
N ASN A 57 -5.66 -4.82 -14.69
CA ASN A 57 -6.23 -6.08 -14.20
C ASN A 57 -7.77 -6.15 -14.34
N GLY A 58 -8.40 -5.17 -14.98
CA GLY A 58 -9.86 -5.09 -15.10
C GLY A 58 -10.58 -4.89 -13.75
N ALA A 59 -9.90 -4.33 -12.76
CA ALA A 59 -10.47 -4.13 -11.44
C ALA A 59 -11.49 -2.99 -11.40
N THR A 60 -12.53 -3.16 -10.59
CA THR A 60 -13.38 -2.05 -10.17
C THR A 60 -12.64 -1.27 -9.09
N THR A 61 -12.26 -0.04 -9.38
CA THR A 61 -11.57 0.85 -8.45
C THR A 61 -12.45 2.04 -8.06
N ILE A 62 -12.37 2.47 -6.80
CA ILE A 62 -13.08 3.64 -6.31
C ILE A 62 -12.15 4.86 -6.40
N MET A 63 -12.65 5.91 -7.04
CA MET A 63 -12.07 7.26 -6.97
C MET A 63 -12.94 8.09 -6.03
N PHE A 64 -12.32 8.62 -4.97
CA PHE A 64 -13.01 9.36 -3.93
C PHE A 64 -12.50 10.79 -3.85
N GLU A 65 -13.38 11.74 -4.12
CA GLU A 65 -13.13 13.15 -3.91
C GLU A 65 -13.60 13.55 -2.51
N GLY A 66 -12.67 13.75 -1.61
CA GLY A 66 -12.99 14.13 -0.22
C GLY A 66 -11.89 13.77 0.77
N VAL A 67 -12.17 14.06 2.03
CA VAL A 67 -11.27 13.79 3.16
C VAL A 67 -11.87 12.73 4.10
N PRO A 68 -11.05 12.02 4.90
CA PRO A 68 -11.51 10.87 5.68
C PRO A 68 -12.51 11.21 6.78
N ASN A 69 -12.51 12.45 7.26
CA ASN A 69 -13.25 12.91 8.43
C ASN A 69 -14.40 13.88 8.10
N TYR A 70 -14.84 13.98 6.85
CA TYR A 70 -15.98 14.83 6.46
C TYR A 70 -17.08 13.98 5.82
N PRO A 71 -18.36 14.15 6.25
CA PRO A 71 -18.87 15.03 7.32
C PRO A 71 -18.50 14.57 8.74
N ASP A 72 -18.08 13.33 8.91
CA ASP A 72 -17.58 12.78 10.17
C ASP A 72 -16.58 11.64 9.92
N SER A 73 -15.89 11.20 10.97
CA SER A 73 -14.80 10.19 10.88
C SER A 73 -15.27 8.76 10.56
N SER A 74 -16.55 8.54 10.37
CA SER A 74 -17.08 7.26 9.84
C SER A 74 -17.18 7.22 8.32
N ARG A 75 -16.88 8.33 7.64
CA ARG A 75 -17.11 8.51 6.20
C ARG A 75 -16.50 7.39 5.35
N TRP A 76 -15.23 7.07 5.55
CA TRP A 76 -14.57 6.02 4.78
C TRP A 76 -15.19 4.64 5.00
N TRP A 77 -15.56 4.35 6.23
CA TRP A 77 -16.16 3.06 6.59
C TRP A 77 -17.59 2.92 6.02
N GLN A 78 -18.33 4.01 5.92
CA GLN A 78 -19.62 4.05 5.22
C GLN A 78 -19.43 3.78 3.71
N ILE A 79 -18.37 4.30 3.10
CA ILE A 79 -18.03 4.02 1.69
C ILE A 79 -17.67 2.55 1.52
N VAL A 80 -16.87 1.99 2.41
CA VAL A 80 -16.54 0.56 2.42
C VAL A 80 -17.80 -0.30 2.44
N ASP A 81 -18.73 0.01 3.33
CA ASP A 81 -20.00 -0.74 3.42
C ASP A 81 -20.91 -0.53 2.20
N LYS A 82 -21.04 0.70 1.76
CA LYS A 82 -21.92 1.05 0.62
C LYS A 82 -21.48 0.35 -0.65
N TYR A 83 -20.21 0.39 -0.97
CA TYR A 83 -19.65 -0.14 -2.21
C TYR A 83 -19.04 -1.54 -2.07
N LYS A 84 -19.14 -2.15 -0.88
CA LYS A 84 -18.63 -3.50 -0.62
C LYS A 84 -17.15 -3.65 -0.95
N VAL A 85 -16.34 -2.65 -0.54
CA VAL A 85 -14.89 -2.66 -0.78
C VAL A 85 -14.25 -3.92 -0.20
N ASN A 86 -13.43 -4.58 -1.00
CA ASN A 86 -12.71 -5.81 -0.61
C ASN A 86 -11.27 -5.53 -0.22
N ILE A 87 -10.61 -4.61 -0.91
CA ILE A 87 -9.21 -4.26 -0.71
C ILE A 87 -9.13 -2.75 -0.45
N PHE A 88 -8.55 -2.38 0.69
CA PHE A 88 -8.44 -0.99 1.11
C PHE A 88 -6.97 -0.60 1.33
N TYR A 89 -6.48 0.38 0.58
CA TYR A 89 -5.08 0.81 0.56
C TYR A 89 -4.97 2.30 0.88
N THR A 90 -4.21 2.66 1.93
CA THR A 90 -4.15 4.04 2.42
C THR A 90 -2.82 4.37 3.09
N ALA A 91 -2.63 5.65 3.44
CA ALA A 91 -1.42 6.12 4.11
C ALA A 91 -1.51 5.98 5.64
N PRO A 92 -0.42 5.63 6.34
CA PRO A 92 -0.36 5.59 7.80
C PRO A 92 -0.76 6.90 8.49
N THR A 93 -0.49 8.04 7.88
CA THR A 93 -0.94 9.35 8.38
C THR A 93 -2.46 9.42 8.51
N ALA A 94 -3.20 8.94 7.52
CA ALA A 94 -4.66 8.89 7.56
C ALA A 94 -5.16 7.90 8.63
N ILE A 95 -4.50 6.74 8.75
CA ILE A 95 -4.81 5.75 9.80
C ILE A 95 -4.63 6.36 11.18
N ARG A 96 -3.51 7.04 11.44
CA ARG A 96 -3.25 7.71 12.73
C ARG A 96 -4.25 8.82 13.03
N ALA A 97 -4.67 9.58 12.00
CA ALA A 97 -5.70 10.60 12.17
C ALA A 97 -7.03 9.99 12.59
N LEU A 98 -7.48 8.93 11.92
CA LEU A 98 -8.72 8.23 12.25
C LEU A 98 -8.65 7.48 13.59
N MET A 99 -7.50 6.93 13.95
CA MET A 99 -7.26 6.29 15.24
C MET A 99 -7.46 7.26 16.42
N ARG A 100 -7.07 8.53 16.26
CA ARG A 100 -7.28 9.59 17.29
C ARG A 100 -8.77 9.88 17.55
N GLU A 101 -9.63 9.63 16.57
CA GLU A 101 -11.08 9.78 16.71
C GLU A 101 -11.73 8.60 17.47
N GLY A 102 -10.93 7.58 17.79
CA GLY A 102 -11.35 6.39 18.52
C GLY A 102 -12.12 5.38 17.66
N ASP A 103 -12.57 4.31 18.30
CA ASP A 103 -13.24 3.20 17.62
C ASP A 103 -14.72 3.47 17.29
N GLY A 104 -15.34 4.46 17.94
CA GLY A 104 -16.77 4.74 17.82
C GLY A 104 -17.23 4.93 16.38
N PRO A 105 -16.58 5.80 15.59
CA PRO A 105 -16.93 5.99 14.18
C PRO A 105 -16.83 4.70 13.34
N VAL A 106 -15.82 3.88 13.61
CA VAL A 106 -15.60 2.61 12.91
C VAL A 106 -16.69 1.59 13.23
N LYS A 107 -17.06 1.47 14.50
CA LYS A 107 -18.08 0.51 14.99
C LYS A 107 -19.49 0.78 14.47
N LYS A 108 -19.76 1.96 13.90
CA LYS A 108 -21.02 2.28 13.24
C LYS A 108 -21.24 1.53 11.92
N THR A 109 -20.21 0.85 11.41
CA THR A 109 -20.21 0.18 10.12
C THR A 109 -19.78 -1.26 10.25
N SER A 110 -20.16 -2.07 9.26
CA SER A 110 -19.91 -3.52 9.28
C SER A 110 -18.53 -3.89 8.76
N ARG A 111 -18.10 -3.28 7.65
CA ARG A 111 -16.84 -3.56 6.93
C ARG A 111 -16.59 -5.04 6.58
N LYS A 112 -17.64 -5.86 6.63
CA LYS A 112 -17.56 -7.32 6.38
C LYS A 112 -17.02 -7.69 5.00
N SER A 113 -17.15 -6.78 4.04
CA SER A 113 -16.62 -6.97 2.68
C SER A 113 -15.10 -6.91 2.61
N LEU A 114 -14.43 -6.22 3.54
CA LEU A 114 -12.97 -6.13 3.53
C LEU A 114 -12.34 -7.53 3.65
N LYS A 115 -11.37 -7.79 2.81
CA LYS A 115 -10.55 -9.00 2.78
C LYS A 115 -9.09 -8.71 3.07
N LEU A 116 -8.61 -7.54 2.63
CA LEU A 116 -7.22 -7.13 2.72
C LEU A 116 -7.11 -5.62 2.95
N LEU A 117 -6.15 -5.25 3.78
CA LEU A 117 -5.75 -3.88 4.06
C LEU A 117 -4.31 -3.64 3.57
N GLY A 118 -4.00 -2.41 3.21
CA GLY A 118 -2.64 -2.05 2.82
C GLY A 118 -2.23 -0.67 3.30
N THR A 119 -0.92 -0.45 3.40
CA THR A 119 -0.31 0.82 3.80
C THR A 119 0.76 1.25 2.81
N VAL A 120 0.89 2.57 2.62
CA VAL A 120 1.79 3.16 1.64
C VAL A 120 2.27 4.55 2.03
N GLY A 121 3.47 4.88 1.55
CA GLY A 121 4.01 6.24 1.51
C GLY A 121 4.91 6.61 2.67
N GLU A 122 4.79 5.94 3.79
CA GLU A 122 5.63 6.12 4.97
C GLU A 122 5.60 4.86 5.86
N PRO A 123 6.58 4.67 6.76
CA PRO A 123 6.52 3.58 7.73
C PRO A 123 5.32 3.73 8.66
N ILE A 124 4.63 2.63 8.92
CA ILE A 124 3.57 2.57 9.94
C ILE A 124 4.16 2.06 11.26
N ASN A 125 3.91 2.78 12.35
CA ASN A 125 4.32 2.29 13.66
C ASN A 125 3.46 1.11 14.12
N PRO A 126 4.01 0.17 14.92
CA PRO A 126 3.30 -1.03 15.34
C PRO A 126 1.95 -0.79 16.03
N GLU A 127 1.81 0.29 16.78
CA GLU A 127 0.55 0.64 17.45
C GLU A 127 -0.57 0.95 16.43
N ALA A 128 -0.30 1.83 15.47
CA ALA A 128 -1.25 2.16 14.41
C ALA A 128 -1.54 0.94 13.52
N TRP A 129 -0.53 0.11 13.24
CA TRP A 129 -0.69 -1.14 12.51
C TRP A 129 -1.65 -2.09 13.25
N MET A 130 -1.46 -2.27 14.57
CA MET A 130 -2.33 -3.13 15.38
C MET A 130 -3.74 -2.59 15.50
N TRP A 131 -3.93 -1.27 15.59
CA TRP A 131 -5.25 -0.66 15.55
C TRP A 131 -5.93 -0.90 14.21
N TYR A 132 -5.19 -0.71 13.12
CA TYR A 132 -5.68 -0.95 11.76
C TYR A 132 -6.11 -2.41 11.58
N TYR A 133 -5.29 -3.35 12.04
CA TYR A 133 -5.60 -4.78 12.02
C TYR A 133 -6.83 -5.13 12.85
N LYS A 134 -6.85 -4.72 14.13
CA LYS A 134 -7.90 -5.10 15.08
C LYS A 134 -9.20 -4.38 14.83
N THR A 135 -9.16 -3.06 14.63
CA THR A 135 -10.36 -2.21 14.61
C THR A 135 -10.94 -2.12 13.20
N ILE A 136 -10.11 -1.89 12.17
CA ILE A 136 -10.61 -1.78 10.79
C ILE A 136 -10.75 -3.16 10.17
N GLY A 137 -9.74 -3.99 10.28
CA GLY A 137 -9.69 -5.33 9.73
C GLY A 137 -10.45 -6.39 10.51
N ASP A 138 -10.98 -6.05 11.69
CA ASP A 138 -11.71 -6.95 12.57
C ASP A 138 -10.90 -8.23 12.89
N SER A 139 -9.59 -8.07 13.07
CA SER A 139 -8.58 -9.14 13.29
C SER A 139 -8.59 -10.28 12.26
N ARG A 140 -9.17 -10.07 11.07
CA ARG A 140 -9.29 -11.08 10.00
C ARG A 140 -8.64 -10.67 8.68
N CYS A 141 -8.47 -9.36 8.45
CA CYS A 141 -7.88 -8.88 7.20
C CYS A 141 -6.36 -8.78 7.36
N PRO A 142 -5.56 -9.47 6.53
CA PRO A 142 -4.12 -9.25 6.52
C PRO A 142 -3.80 -7.82 6.10
N ILE A 143 -2.66 -7.29 6.58
CA ILE A 143 -2.15 -5.99 6.17
C ILE A 143 -0.90 -6.17 5.31
N VAL A 144 -0.92 -5.63 4.10
CA VAL A 144 0.27 -5.50 3.27
C VAL A 144 0.88 -4.11 3.49
N ASP A 145 2.00 -4.10 4.20
CA ASP A 145 2.79 -2.89 4.42
C ASP A 145 3.80 -2.77 3.28
N THR A 146 3.66 -1.76 2.43
CA THR A 146 4.38 -1.70 1.15
C THR A 146 5.49 -0.68 1.18
N TRP A 147 6.68 -1.07 0.69
CA TRP A 147 7.79 -0.18 0.46
C TRP A 147 8.10 -0.02 -1.03
N TRP A 148 8.10 1.21 -1.49
CA TRP A 148 8.45 1.62 -2.84
C TRP A 148 8.56 3.14 -2.94
N GLN A 149 8.96 3.65 -4.10
CA GLN A 149 9.20 5.08 -4.33
C GLN A 149 8.67 5.48 -5.71
N THR A 150 8.60 6.79 -5.98
CA THR A 150 8.30 7.32 -7.32
C THR A 150 9.26 6.75 -8.35
N GLU A 151 10.54 6.65 -8.00
CA GLU A 151 11.62 6.13 -8.84
C GLU A 151 11.50 4.64 -9.14
N THR A 152 10.75 3.90 -8.34
CA THR A 152 10.55 2.46 -8.58
C THR A 152 9.29 2.15 -9.39
N GLY A 153 8.37 3.10 -9.49
CA GLY A 153 7.12 2.96 -10.24
C GLY A 153 6.09 2.00 -9.65
N GLY A 154 6.54 1.05 -8.84
CA GLY A 154 5.70 0.05 -8.18
C GLY A 154 6.35 -0.53 -6.93
N ILE A 155 5.63 -1.39 -6.23
CA ILE A 155 6.01 -1.97 -4.94
C ILE A 155 7.18 -2.93 -5.12
N LEU A 156 8.28 -2.69 -4.40
CA LEU A 156 9.46 -3.57 -4.42
C LEU A 156 9.49 -4.54 -3.23
N ILE A 157 8.98 -4.12 -2.08
CA ILE A 157 9.01 -4.93 -0.84
C ILE A 157 7.62 -4.87 -0.20
N ALA A 158 7.02 -6.02 0.03
CA ALA A 158 5.76 -6.16 0.73
C ALA A 158 5.53 -7.61 1.15
N PRO A 159 4.79 -7.87 2.24
CA PRO A 159 4.34 -9.23 2.55
C PRO A 159 3.36 -9.71 1.47
N GLN A 160 3.31 -11.03 1.31
CA GLN A 160 2.32 -11.68 0.45
C GLN A 160 1.32 -12.41 1.33
N PRO A 161 0.02 -12.03 1.27
CA PRO A 161 -1.00 -12.59 2.13
C PRO A 161 -1.06 -14.13 2.05
N GLY A 162 -1.05 -14.78 3.21
CA GLY A 162 -1.11 -16.22 3.31
C GLY A 162 0.20 -16.98 3.01
N ALA A 163 1.22 -16.31 2.47
CA ALA A 163 2.51 -16.91 2.14
C ALA A 163 3.65 -16.48 3.06
N ILE A 164 3.51 -15.34 3.71
CA ILE A 164 4.55 -14.75 4.57
C ILE A 164 3.89 -14.26 5.86
N ASP A 165 4.54 -14.54 6.99
CA ASP A 165 4.12 -14.01 8.28
C ASP A 165 4.20 -12.48 8.28
N LEU A 166 3.13 -11.85 8.75
CA LEU A 166 3.06 -10.40 8.85
C LEU A 166 3.83 -9.91 10.09
N LYS A 167 4.49 -8.78 9.93
CA LYS A 167 5.21 -8.13 11.03
C LYS A 167 4.80 -6.65 11.10
N PRO A 168 4.18 -6.22 12.21
CA PRO A 168 3.80 -4.82 12.36
C PRO A 168 4.95 -3.85 12.12
N GLY A 169 4.74 -2.90 11.20
CA GLY A 169 5.74 -1.89 10.85
C GLY A 169 6.87 -2.37 9.94
N SER A 170 6.70 -3.50 9.26
CA SER A 170 7.70 -4.04 8.34
C SER A 170 7.11 -4.43 6.99
N ALA A 171 7.71 -3.97 5.91
CA ALA A 171 7.38 -4.42 4.56
C ALA A 171 7.86 -5.86 4.26
N THR A 172 8.64 -6.46 5.15
CA THR A 172 9.04 -7.86 5.22
C THR A 172 9.95 -8.37 4.09
N LYS A 173 9.41 -8.81 2.97
CA LYS A 173 10.15 -9.53 1.92
C LYS A 173 10.12 -8.81 0.57
N PRO A 174 11.18 -8.92 -0.23
CA PRO A 174 11.15 -8.40 -1.59
C PRO A 174 10.12 -9.14 -2.45
N PHE A 175 9.52 -8.40 -3.37
CA PHE A 175 8.68 -8.97 -4.41
C PHE A 175 9.50 -9.83 -5.37
N TYR A 176 8.84 -10.68 -6.13
CA TYR A 176 9.48 -11.60 -7.07
C TYR A 176 10.44 -10.90 -8.04
N GLY A 177 11.67 -11.41 -8.13
CA GLY A 177 12.73 -10.86 -8.96
C GLY A 177 13.49 -9.67 -8.36
N ILE A 178 12.99 -9.05 -7.30
CA ILE A 178 13.66 -7.94 -6.62
C ILE A 178 14.78 -8.47 -5.73
N LYS A 179 15.98 -7.88 -5.86
CA LYS A 179 17.18 -8.28 -5.12
C LYS A 179 17.71 -7.10 -4.30
N PRO A 180 17.12 -6.80 -3.12
CA PRO A 180 17.63 -5.76 -2.25
C PRO A 180 18.92 -6.19 -1.59
N VAL A 181 19.83 -5.24 -1.42
CA VAL A 181 21.04 -5.37 -0.64
C VAL A 181 21.21 -4.15 0.26
N LEU A 182 21.79 -4.33 1.43
CA LEU A 182 22.20 -3.22 2.28
C LEU A 182 23.68 -2.95 2.03
N VAL A 183 24.02 -1.68 1.89
CA VAL A 183 25.43 -1.26 1.75
C VAL A 183 25.79 -0.28 2.86
N ASP A 184 27.03 -0.34 3.32
CA ASP A 184 27.59 0.58 4.31
C ASP A 184 27.92 1.95 3.67
N LYS A 185 28.54 2.84 4.46
CA LYS A 185 28.96 4.18 4.01
C LYS A 185 30.01 4.14 2.88
N ASP A 186 30.78 3.04 2.79
CA ASP A 186 31.86 2.85 1.83
C ASP A 186 31.37 2.06 0.59
N GLY A 187 30.07 1.74 0.52
CA GLY A 187 29.46 1.01 -0.59
C GLY A 187 29.64 -0.51 -0.54
N LYS A 188 30.14 -1.06 0.56
CA LYS A 188 30.31 -2.51 0.72
C LYS A 188 29.01 -3.16 1.17
N ILE A 189 28.69 -4.32 0.61
CA ILE A 189 27.51 -5.09 0.97
C ILE A 189 27.64 -5.59 2.41
N ILE A 190 26.62 -5.28 3.23
CA ILE A 190 26.45 -5.78 4.59
C ILE A 190 25.89 -7.20 4.51
N LYS A 191 26.60 -8.16 5.10
CA LYS A 191 26.15 -9.55 5.18
C LYS A 191 25.47 -9.81 6.53
N GLY A 192 24.29 -10.43 6.50
CA GLY A 192 23.49 -10.72 7.71
C GLY A 192 22.67 -9.53 8.18
N GLU A 193 22.35 -9.50 9.48
CA GLU A 193 21.59 -8.41 10.09
C GLU A 193 22.42 -7.12 10.13
N GLY A 194 21.78 -5.99 9.82
CA GLY A 194 22.46 -4.71 9.85
C GLY A 194 21.61 -3.55 9.37
N GLN A 195 22.18 -2.37 9.42
CA GLN A 195 21.58 -1.12 8.93
C GLN A 195 22.50 -0.51 7.88
N GLY A 196 21.92 -0.03 6.79
CA GLY A 196 22.66 0.56 5.69
C GLY A 196 21.76 1.21 4.66
N ARG A 197 22.35 1.66 3.57
CA ARG A 197 21.58 2.15 2.42
C ARG A 197 20.97 0.95 1.70
N LEU A 198 19.66 1.03 1.46
CA LEU A 198 18.96 0.03 0.66
C LEU A 198 19.26 0.28 -0.83
N CYS A 199 19.84 -0.71 -1.48
CA CYS A 199 20.13 -0.73 -2.90
C CYS A 199 19.48 -1.93 -3.57
N MET A 200 19.16 -1.81 -4.86
CA MET A 200 18.69 -2.93 -5.67
C MET A 200 19.82 -3.44 -6.55
N ALA A 201 20.16 -4.72 -6.42
CA ALA A 201 21.27 -5.33 -7.14
C ALA A 201 20.96 -5.66 -8.60
N SER A 202 19.69 -5.56 -9.01
CA SER A 202 19.24 -5.75 -10.40
C SER A 202 18.06 -4.83 -10.70
N SER A 203 17.88 -4.51 -11.97
CA SER A 203 16.71 -3.79 -12.46
C SER A 203 15.44 -4.64 -12.37
N TRP A 204 14.30 -3.99 -12.47
CA TRP A 204 12.96 -4.57 -12.58
C TRP A 204 12.23 -3.92 -13.78
N PRO A 205 11.08 -4.46 -14.23
CA PRO A 205 10.32 -3.85 -15.31
C PRO A 205 9.84 -2.42 -14.96
N GLY A 206 10.12 -1.43 -15.84
CA GLY A 206 9.68 -0.04 -15.60
C GLY A 206 10.69 1.04 -15.80
#